data_53ba8d5266a40daa567c760eba5c903c
#
_entry.id   53ba8d5266a40daa567c760eba5c903c
#
_cell.length_a   1.000
_cell.length_b   1.000
_cell.length_c   1.000
_cell.angle_alpha   90.00
_cell.angle_beta   90.00
_cell.angle_gamma   90.00
#
_symmetry.space_group_name_H-M   'P 1'
#
loop_
_entity.id
_entity.type
_entity.pdbx_description
1 polymer ?
#
loop_
_entity_poly.entity_id
_entity_poly.type
_entity_poly.pdbx_seq_one_letter_code
_entity_poly.pdbx_strand_id
1 'polypeptide(L)'
;MSTIHTINRRTFLSTGASLVATGASFMMLPNMYATAHASEPQPSLIQEGHHTDDAMHKCIDLCQDCYALCTKTIGHCLQLGGRHAAPEHIRLFLDCAQICDTTAQYLLRGSSLHERMCGLCAEVCRQCADSCVQVAGDDQMVKQCVELCRTCAGSCERMTSKVAA
;
A
#
# COMPACT_ATOMS: atom_id res chain seq x y z
N MET A 1 -33.11 -27.70 6.83
CA MET A 1 -33.02 -27.04 8.16
C MET A 1 -31.58 -27.05 8.57
N SER A 2 -30.83 -25.99 8.28
CA SER A 2 -29.39 -25.85 8.61
C SER A 2 -29.24 -24.81 9.69
N THR A 3 -28.75 -25.22 10.84
CA THR A 3 -28.58 -24.42 12.02
C THR A 3 -27.31 -23.58 11.90
N ILE A 4 -27.43 -22.27 11.81
CA ILE A 4 -26.31 -21.34 11.78
C ILE A 4 -25.82 -21.16 13.23
N HIS A 5 -24.61 -21.61 13.52
CA HIS A 5 -23.93 -21.36 14.80
C HIS A 5 -23.44 -19.90 14.85
N THR A 6 -24.11 -19.11 15.65
CA THR A 6 -23.67 -17.74 16.00
C THR A 6 -22.53 -17.81 17.01
N ILE A 7 -21.30 -17.49 16.58
CA ILE A 7 -20.13 -17.39 17.46
C ILE A 7 -20.21 -16.06 18.23
N ASN A 8 -20.48 -16.15 19.53
CA ASN A 8 -20.58 -15.00 20.44
C ASN A 8 -19.18 -14.58 20.91
N ARG A 9 -18.72 -13.37 20.53
CA ARG A 9 -17.39 -12.81 20.83
C ARG A 9 -17.19 -12.26 22.26
N ARG A 10 -18.06 -12.59 23.22
CA ARG A 10 -18.07 -11.95 24.56
C ARG A 10 -17.51 -12.78 25.71
N THR A 11 -16.81 -13.88 25.52
CA THR A 11 -16.35 -14.76 26.61
C THR A 11 -14.85 -14.89 26.75
N PHE A 12 -14.07 -13.82 26.54
CA PHE A 12 -12.60 -13.88 26.69
C PHE A 12 -12.00 -12.90 27.72
N LEU A 13 -12.78 -12.46 28.70
CA LEU A 13 -12.26 -11.63 29.79
C LEU A 13 -12.86 -12.07 31.13
N SER A 14 -12.29 -13.10 31.77
CA SER A 14 -12.39 -13.29 33.22
C SER A 14 -11.58 -14.51 33.66
N THR A 15 -10.31 -14.34 33.94
CA THR A 15 -9.62 -15.10 35.00
C THR A 15 -8.47 -14.24 35.50
N GLY A 16 -8.78 -13.40 36.47
CA GLY A 16 -7.80 -12.72 37.29
C GLY A 16 -7.23 -13.71 38.31
N ALA A 17 -5.96 -14.01 38.22
CA ALA A 17 -5.22 -14.70 39.28
C ALA A 17 -4.48 -13.65 40.12
N SER A 18 -4.91 -13.49 41.35
CA SER A 18 -4.21 -12.78 42.43
C SER A 18 -2.93 -13.51 42.76
N LEU A 19 -1.77 -12.91 42.59
CA LEU A 19 -0.50 -13.37 43.15
C LEU A 19 -0.11 -12.45 44.32
N VAL A 20 -0.09 -13.05 45.50
CA VAL A 20 0.36 -12.47 46.77
C VAL A 20 1.88 -12.22 46.68
N ALA A 21 2.30 -10.98 46.92
CA ALA A 21 3.70 -10.61 47.04
C ALA A 21 4.29 -11.05 48.37
N THR A 22 5.14 -12.04 48.39
CA THR A 22 6.06 -12.32 49.50
C THR A 22 7.37 -11.55 49.24
N GLY A 23 7.73 -10.71 50.20
CA GLY A 23 8.95 -9.91 50.14
C GLY A 23 10.22 -10.77 50.15
N ALA A 24 11.06 -10.56 49.17
CA ALA A 24 12.44 -11.01 49.17
C ALA A 24 13.35 -9.78 49.18
N SER A 25 14.13 -9.64 50.27
CA SER A 25 15.20 -8.65 50.40
C SER A 25 16.20 -8.81 49.29
N PHE A 26 16.28 -7.80 48.42
CA PHE A 26 17.25 -7.75 47.35
C PHE A 26 18.57 -7.19 47.89
N MET A 27 19.52 -8.09 48.18
CA MET A 27 20.91 -7.68 48.47
C MET A 27 21.49 -6.98 47.24
N MET A 28 21.87 -5.72 47.43
CA MET A 28 22.67 -4.96 46.45
C MET A 28 24.04 -5.62 46.29
N LEU A 29 24.26 -6.29 45.17
CA LEU A 29 25.59 -6.66 44.70
C LEU A 29 26.20 -5.45 43.96
N PRO A 30 27.49 -5.11 44.20
CA PRO A 30 28.12 -4.01 43.50
C PRO A 30 28.26 -4.33 42.02
N ASN A 31 27.82 -3.39 41.17
CA ASN A 31 27.91 -3.42 39.74
C ASN A 31 29.38 -3.38 39.28
N MET A 32 29.99 -4.53 39.02
CA MET A 32 31.36 -4.66 38.52
C MET A 32 31.46 -4.85 37.00
N TYR A 33 30.49 -4.39 36.24
CA TYR A 33 30.57 -4.44 34.76
C TYR A 33 30.66 -3.03 34.17
N ALA A 34 31.63 -2.23 34.62
CA ALA A 34 32.06 -1.09 33.84
C ALA A 34 33.20 -1.54 32.91
N THR A 35 32.91 -2.42 31.96
CA THR A 35 33.74 -2.59 30.77
C THR A 35 33.37 -1.46 29.82
N ALA A 36 34.32 -0.53 29.64
CA ALA A 36 34.27 0.44 28.56
C ALA A 36 34.18 -0.33 27.22
N HIS A 37 32.97 -0.48 26.69
CA HIS A 37 32.82 -0.81 25.29
C HIS A 37 33.27 0.43 24.51
N ALA A 38 34.52 0.38 24.02
CA ALA A 38 34.90 1.21 22.90
C ALA A 38 33.88 0.99 21.81
N SER A 39 33.14 2.04 21.44
CA SER A 39 32.20 2.03 20.33
C SER A 39 33.01 1.74 19.07
N GLU A 40 33.10 0.49 18.66
CA GLU A 40 33.45 0.17 17.28
C GLU A 40 32.42 0.88 16.39
N PRO A 41 32.83 1.59 15.34
CA PRO A 41 31.91 2.18 14.39
C PRO A 41 31.13 1.04 13.78
N GLN A 42 29.86 0.93 14.12
CA GLN A 42 28.94 0.00 13.48
C GLN A 42 28.96 0.32 11.98
N PRO A 43 29.22 -0.64 11.10
CA PRO A 43 29.08 -0.41 9.68
C PRO A 43 27.64 0.04 9.47
N SER A 44 27.48 1.24 8.92
CA SER A 44 26.17 1.80 8.57
C SER A 44 25.45 0.79 7.70
N LEU A 45 24.32 0.26 8.19
CA LEU A 45 23.44 -0.62 7.41
C LEU A 45 22.74 0.14 6.27
N ILE A 46 23.08 1.39 6.07
CA ILE A 46 22.78 2.15 4.86
C ILE A 46 23.88 1.79 3.87
N GLN A 47 23.69 0.63 3.25
CA GLN A 47 24.50 0.25 2.11
C GLN A 47 24.10 1.20 0.98
N GLU A 48 24.94 2.19 0.71
CA GLU A 48 24.95 2.98 -0.51
C GLU A 48 25.02 1.99 -1.68
N GLY A 49 23.91 1.76 -2.36
CA GLY A 49 23.92 0.78 -3.44
C GLY A 49 22.60 0.56 -4.17
N HIS A 50 21.52 1.27 -3.83
CA HIS A 50 20.37 1.39 -4.71
C HIS A 50 20.14 2.88 -4.97
N HIS A 51 20.86 3.44 -5.94
CA HIS A 51 20.31 4.53 -6.72
C HIS A 51 19.03 3.99 -7.35
N THR A 52 17.91 4.08 -6.60
CA THR A 52 16.60 3.98 -7.19
C THR A 52 16.59 5.05 -8.27
N ASP A 53 16.66 4.61 -9.51
CA ASP A 53 16.62 5.48 -10.68
C ASP A 53 15.46 6.48 -10.49
N ASP A 54 15.67 7.76 -10.77
CA ASP A 54 14.65 8.81 -10.67
C ASP A 54 13.32 8.37 -11.32
N ALA A 55 13.39 7.53 -12.34
CA ALA A 55 12.22 6.92 -12.97
C ALA A 55 11.46 5.96 -12.05
N MET A 56 12.16 5.22 -11.18
CA MET A 56 11.51 4.33 -10.21
C MET A 56 10.82 5.12 -9.10
N HIS A 57 11.47 6.15 -8.54
CA HIS A 57 10.86 7.05 -7.56
C HIS A 57 9.60 7.71 -8.15
N LYS A 58 9.70 8.26 -9.35
CA LYS A 58 8.55 8.85 -10.02
C LYS A 58 7.41 7.84 -10.26
N CYS A 59 7.73 6.58 -10.55
CA CYS A 59 6.72 5.54 -10.71
C CYS A 59 6.03 5.22 -9.37
N ILE A 60 6.78 5.18 -8.27
CA ILE A 60 6.23 5.01 -6.92
C ILE A 60 5.26 6.13 -6.58
N ASP A 61 5.67 7.38 -6.75
CA ASP A 61 4.83 8.56 -6.45
C ASP A 61 3.53 8.54 -7.27
N LEU A 62 3.64 8.27 -8.57
CA LEU A 62 2.46 8.19 -9.45
C LEU A 62 1.50 7.05 -9.06
N CYS A 63 2.03 5.91 -8.64
CA CYS A 63 1.20 4.80 -8.15
C CYS A 63 0.48 5.19 -6.84
N GLN A 64 1.16 5.84 -5.90
CA GLN A 64 0.56 6.31 -4.64
C GLN A 64 -0.52 7.37 -4.88
N ASP A 65 -0.25 8.34 -5.75
CA ASP A 65 -1.21 9.38 -6.13
C ASP A 65 -2.43 8.77 -6.83
N CYS A 66 -2.23 7.81 -7.74
CA CYS A 66 -3.29 7.12 -8.45
C CYS A 66 -4.17 6.33 -7.48
N TYR A 67 -3.59 5.59 -6.54
CA TYR A 67 -4.32 4.94 -5.45
C TYR A 67 -5.21 5.92 -4.68
N ALA A 68 -4.62 7.04 -4.25
CA ALA A 68 -5.32 8.04 -3.44
C ALA A 68 -6.47 8.70 -4.21
N LEU A 69 -6.23 9.06 -5.48
CA LEU A 69 -7.25 9.71 -6.31
C LEU A 69 -8.37 8.74 -6.68
N CYS A 70 -8.08 7.52 -7.12
CA CYS A 70 -9.09 6.50 -7.42
C CYS A 70 -9.99 6.22 -6.20
N THR A 71 -9.38 6.08 -5.01
CA THR A 71 -10.14 5.87 -3.76
C THR A 71 -11.09 7.03 -3.45
N LYS A 72 -10.64 8.29 -3.62
CA LYS A 72 -11.50 9.47 -3.44
C LYS A 72 -12.60 9.53 -4.48
N THR A 73 -12.29 9.20 -5.74
CA THR A 73 -13.24 9.27 -6.85
C THR A 73 -14.36 8.23 -6.71
N ILE A 74 -14.10 7.06 -6.09
CA ILE A 74 -15.17 6.09 -5.75
C ILE A 74 -16.26 6.76 -4.90
N GLY A 75 -15.88 7.44 -3.82
CA GLY A 75 -16.84 8.12 -2.95
C GLY A 75 -17.64 9.20 -3.69
N HIS A 76 -16.97 9.96 -4.55
CA HIS A 76 -17.60 10.98 -5.39
C HIS A 76 -18.59 10.36 -6.39
N CYS A 77 -18.21 9.33 -7.12
CA CYS A 77 -19.05 8.63 -8.08
C CYS A 77 -20.30 8.00 -7.44
N LEU A 78 -20.15 7.45 -6.22
CA LEU A 78 -21.28 6.91 -5.46
C LEU A 78 -22.29 8.00 -5.05
N GLN A 79 -21.81 9.23 -4.75
CA GLN A 79 -22.67 10.37 -4.43
C GLN A 79 -23.41 10.89 -5.67
N LEU A 80 -22.76 10.92 -6.85
CA LEU A 80 -23.39 11.32 -8.10
C LEU A 80 -24.49 10.33 -8.55
N GLY A 81 -24.29 9.04 -8.30
CA GLY A 81 -25.23 8.00 -8.71
C GLY A 81 -25.25 7.75 -10.23
N GLY A 82 -26.30 7.07 -10.71
CA GLY A 82 -26.48 6.78 -12.13
C GLY A 82 -25.28 6.04 -12.76
N ARG A 83 -24.84 6.49 -13.94
CA ARG A 83 -23.70 5.91 -14.67
C ARG A 83 -22.39 5.93 -13.88
N HIS A 84 -22.18 6.96 -13.05
CA HIS A 84 -20.98 7.08 -12.22
C HIS A 84 -20.91 5.99 -11.15
N ALA A 85 -22.06 5.56 -10.62
CA ALA A 85 -22.13 4.52 -9.60
C ALA A 85 -22.39 3.11 -10.19
N ALA A 86 -22.24 2.93 -11.51
CA ALA A 86 -22.40 1.63 -12.16
C ALA A 86 -21.40 0.61 -11.55
N PRO A 87 -21.85 -0.60 -11.21
CA PRO A 87 -21.00 -1.59 -10.52
C PRO A 87 -19.72 -1.93 -11.25
N GLU A 88 -19.74 -1.96 -12.59
CA GLU A 88 -18.55 -2.22 -13.42
C GLU A 88 -17.53 -1.09 -13.29
N HIS A 89 -18.00 0.16 -13.29
CA HIS A 89 -17.17 1.35 -13.17
C HIS A 89 -16.52 1.42 -11.79
N ILE A 90 -17.28 1.18 -10.74
CA ILE A 90 -16.76 1.15 -9.36
C ILE A 90 -15.74 0.04 -9.16
N ARG A 91 -15.96 -1.16 -9.73
CA ARG A 91 -14.96 -2.26 -9.67
C ARG A 91 -13.64 -1.88 -10.31
N LEU A 92 -13.65 -1.24 -11.47
CA LEU A 92 -12.42 -0.78 -12.11
C LEU A 92 -11.64 0.23 -11.27
N PHE A 93 -12.31 1.12 -10.56
CA PHE A 93 -11.64 2.01 -9.59
C PHE A 93 -11.01 1.23 -8.43
N LEU A 94 -11.72 0.24 -7.88
CA LEU A 94 -11.20 -0.60 -6.78
C LEU A 94 -9.98 -1.39 -7.24
N ASP A 95 -10.06 -2.01 -8.42
CA ASP A 95 -8.95 -2.76 -9.00
C ASP A 95 -7.75 -1.85 -9.26
N CYS A 96 -7.98 -0.65 -9.82
CA CYS A 96 -6.94 0.34 -10.09
C CYS A 96 -6.27 0.84 -8.79
N ALA A 97 -7.06 1.18 -7.78
CA ALA A 97 -6.51 1.58 -6.50
C ALA A 97 -5.66 0.45 -5.88
N GLN A 98 -6.18 -0.77 -5.85
CA GLN A 98 -5.49 -1.90 -5.24
C GLN A 98 -4.17 -2.25 -5.95
N ILE A 99 -4.18 -2.28 -7.29
CA ILE A 99 -2.96 -2.62 -8.02
C ILE A 99 -1.90 -1.51 -7.92
N CYS A 100 -2.30 -0.23 -7.90
CA CYS A 100 -1.40 0.89 -7.73
C CYS A 100 -0.70 0.84 -6.36
N ASP A 101 -1.44 0.67 -5.26
CA ASP A 101 -0.85 0.51 -3.92
C ASP A 101 0.11 -0.68 -3.87
N THR A 102 -0.32 -1.83 -4.37
CA THR A 102 0.51 -3.03 -4.40
C THR A 102 1.79 -2.81 -5.23
N THR A 103 1.70 -2.18 -6.40
CA THR A 103 2.85 -1.91 -7.26
C THR A 103 3.86 -0.97 -6.60
N ALA A 104 3.40 0.11 -5.96
CA ALA A 104 4.25 1.00 -5.19
C ALA A 104 5.06 0.24 -4.12
N GLN A 105 4.41 -0.67 -3.40
CA GLN A 105 5.07 -1.49 -2.38
C GLN A 105 6.13 -2.45 -2.98
N TYR A 106 5.89 -3.01 -4.18
CA TYR A 106 6.88 -3.86 -4.85
C TYR A 106 8.10 -3.06 -5.33
N LEU A 107 7.89 -1.84 -5.82
CA LEU A 107 8.96 -0.91 -6.20
C LEU A 107 9.77 -0.46 -4.97
N LEU A 108 9.11 -0.02 -3.90
CA LEU A 108 9.74 0.48 -2.66
C LEU A 108 10.70 -0.53 -2.03
N ARG A 109 10.39 -1.82 -2.08
CA ARG A 109 11.27 -2.86 -1.51
C ARG A 109 12.23 -3.49 -2.52
N GLY A 110 12.33 -2.95 -3.75
CA GLY A 110 13.23 -3.48 -4.78
C GLY A 110 12.93 -4.94 -5.16
N SER A 111 11.66 -5.34 -5.14
CA SER A 111 11.27 -6.73 -5.45
C SER A 111 11.63 -7.09 -6.89
N SER A 112 12.20 -8.28 -7.12
CA SER A 112 12.44 -8.81 -8.46
C SER A 112 11.17 -9.02 -9.30
N LEU A 113 9.99 -8.94 -8.67
CA LEU A 113 8.70 -9.06 -9.35
C LEU A 113 8.10 -7.70 -9.75
N HIS A 114 8.77 -6.58 -9.44
CA HIS A 114 8.20 -5.24 -9.68
C HIS A 114 7.82 -5.00 -11.14
N GLU A 115 8.59 -5.50 -12.09
CA GLU A 115 8.32 -5.34 -13.52
C GLU A 115 6.98 -5.97 -13.93
N ARG A 116 6.71 -7.17 -13.45
CA ARG A 116 5.44 -7.87 -13.70
C ARG A 116 4.26 -7.12 -13.07
N MET A 117 4.46 -6.57 -11.86
CA MET A 117 3.46 -5.75 -11.19
C MET A 117 3.22 -4.44 -11.95
N CYS A 118 4.28 -3.79 -12.45
CA CYS A 118 4.16 -2.61 -13.29
C CYS A 118 3.39 -2.91 -14.59
N GLY A 119 3.64 -4.04 -15.25
CA GLY A 119 2.89 -4.44 -16.45
C GLY A 119 1.39 -4.56 -16.19
N LEU A 120 1.01 -5.26 -15.12
CA LEU A 120 -0.39 -5.39 -14.72
C LEU A 120 -0.99 -4.04 -14.30
N CYS A 121 -0.25 -3.23 -13.54
CA CYS A 121 -0.69 -1.90 -13.12
C CYS A 121 -0.98 -1.00 -14.34
N ALA A 122 -0.11 -0.99 -15.33
CA ALA A 122 -0.31 -0.22 -16.55
C ALA A 122 -1.59 -0.63 -17.29
N GLU A 123 -1.86 -1.92 -17.38
CA GLU A 123 -3.07 -2.45 -18.01
C GLU A 123 -4.34 -1.99 -17.27
N VAL A 124 -4.39 -2.19 -15.95
CA VAL A 124 -5.57 -1.83 -15.13
C VAL A 124 -5.79 -0.32 -15.10
N CYS A 125 -4.72 0.49 -15.02
CA CYS A 125 -4.82 1.95 -15.08
C CYS A 125 -5.43 2.42 -16.42
N ARG A 126 -5.07 1.79 -17.56
CA ARG A 126 -5.68 2.12 -18.85
C ARG A 126 -7.17 1.79 -18.86
N GLN A 127 -7.55 0.61 -18.40
CA GLN A 127 -8.97 0.21 -18.33
C GLN A 127 -9.79 1.16 -17.44
N CYS A 128 -9.23 1.58 -16.30
CA CYS A 128 -9.85 2.56 -15.42
C CYS A 128 -10.01 3.91 -16.11
N ALA A 129 -8.98 4.42 -16.78
CA ALA A 129 -9.04 5.67 -17.53
C ALA A 129 -10.10 5.62 -18.63
N ASP A 130 -10.18 4.54 -19.40
CA ASP A 130 -11.14 4.39 -20.49
C ASP A 130 -12.59 4.34 -19.98
N SER A 131 -12.82 3.66 -18.85
CA SER A 131 -14.13 3.67 -18.18
C SER A 131 -14.49 5.07 -17.68
N CYS A 132 -13.53 5.81 -17.11
CA CYS A 132 -13.73 7.20 -16.68
C CYS A 132 -14.11 8.12 -17.84
N VAL A 133 -13.47 8.01 -19.00
CA VAL A 133 -13.79 8.80 -20.21
C VAL A 133 -15.26 8.66 -20.60
N GLN A 134 -15.82 7.45 -20.47
CA GLN A 134 -17.21 7.20 -20.86
C GLN A 134 -18.26 7.88 -19.97
N VAL A 135 -17.91 8.18 -18.72
CA VAL A 135 -18.84 8.74 -17.73
C VAL A 135 -18.52 10.18 -17.32
N ALA A 136 -17.31 10.66 -17.55
CA ALA A 136 -16.82 11.93 -17.02
C ALA A 136 -17.70 13.15 -17.36
N GLY A 137 -18.18 13.25 -18.61
CA GLY A 137 -18.89 14.46 -19.05
C GLY A 137 -18.08 15.72 -18.69
N ASP A 138 -18.64 16.58 -17.84
CA ASP A 138 -17.96 17.79 -17.33
C ASP A 138 -17.38 17.64 -15.93
N ASP A 139 -17.49 16.45 -15.33
CA ASP A 139 -16.98 16.18 -13.98
C ASP A 139 -15.44 16.27 -13.92
N GLN A 140 -14.96 17.25 -13.15
CA GLN A 140 -13.53 17.56 -13.07
C GLN A 140 -12.74 16.49 -12.31
N MET A 141 -13.33 15.85 -11.28
CA MET A 141 -12.65 14.82 -10.50
C MET A 141 -12.44 13.56 -11.33
N VAL A 142 -13.45 13.16 -12.09
CA VAL A 142 -13.34 12.02 -13.01
C VAL A 142 -12.35 12.30 -14.14
N LYS A 143 -12.32 13.53 -14.69
CA LYS A 143 -11.31 13.95 -15.68
C LYS A 143 -9.89 13.90 -15.11
N GLN A 144 -9.67 14.37 -13.89
CA GLN A 144 -8.37 14.27 -13.22
C GLN A 144 -7.93 12.81 -13.05
N CYS A 145 -8.87 11.93 -12.73
CA CYS A 145 -8.59 10.50 -12.62
C CYS A 145 -8.17 9.89 -13.97
N VAL A 146 -8.79 10.27 -15.09
CA VAL A 146 -8.36 9.87 -16.45
C VAL A 146 -6.89 10.21 -16.68
N GLU A 147 -6.52 11.47 -16.43
CA GLU A 147 -5.16 11.96 -16.71
C GLU A 147 -4.12 11.28 -15.82
N LEU A 148 -4.42 11.12 -14.53
CA LEU A 148 -3.50 10.46 -13.60
C LEU A 148 -3.35 8.97 -13.91
N CYS A 149 -4.43 8.26 -14.19
CA CYS A 149 -4.35 6.85 -14.57
C CYS A 149 -3.53 6.64 -15.85
N ARG A 150 -3.68 7.48 -16.87
CA ARG A 150 -2.87 7.44 -18.08
C ARG A 150 -1.39 7.72 -17.81
N THR A 151 -1.11 8.71 -16.98
CA THR A 151 0.27 9.07 -16.59
C THR A 151 0.94 7.94 -15.79
N CYS A 152 0.21 7.36 -14.84
CA CYS A 152 0.66 6.20 -14.07
C CYS A 152 0.93 4.99 -14.97
N ALA A 153 0.02 4.67 -15.88
CA ALA A 153 0.19 3.58 -16.86
C ALA A 153 1.48 3.75 -17.67
N GLY A 154 1.70 4.93 -18.25
CA GLY A 154 2.92 5.22 -19.02
C GLY A 154 4.20 5.18 -18.17
N SER A 155 4.13 5.50 -16.89
CA SER A 155 5.27 5.35 -15.99
C SER A 155 5.58 3.87 -15.70
N CYS A 156 4.55 3.08 -15.41
CA CYS A 156 4.68 1.64 -15.19
C CYS A 156 5.22 0.90 -16.44
N GLU A 157 4.79 1.27 -17.65
CA GLU A 157 5.31 0.70 -18.90
C GLU A 157 6.83 0.89 -19.04
N ARG A 158 7.35 2.07 -18.68
CA ARG A 158 8.79 2.31 -18.68
C ARG A 158 9.57 1.43 -17.70
N MET A 159 8.92 0.94 -16.66
CA MET A 159 9.54 0.01 -15.70
C MET A 159 9.62 -1.41 -16.26
N THR A 160 8.73 -1.81 -17.18
CA THR A 160 8.77 -3.13 -17.82
C THR A 160 9.75 -3.21 -18.98
N SER A 161 10.09 -2.08 -19.62
CA SER A 161 10.89 -2.04 -20.85
C SER A 161 12.40 -2.20 -20.61
N LYS A 162 12.88 -2.20 -19.37
CA LYS A 162 14.31 -2.31 -19.03
C LYS A 162 14.90 -3.73 -19.14
N VAL A 163 14.08 -4.76 -19.40
CA VAL A 163 14.51 -6.18 -19.45
C VAL A 163 14.86 -6.67 -20.85
N ALA A 164 14.62 -5.89 -21.89
CA ALA A 164 14.84 -6.31 -23.29
C ALA A 164 16.18 -5.83 -23.87
N ALA A 165 17.20 -5.59 -23.03
CA ALA A 165 18.54 -5.21 -23.50
C ALA A 165 19.64 -6.14 -22.96
#